data_4cc1ff294939e4335ac29cc15551fd7b
#
_entry.id   4cc1ff294939e4335ac29cc15551fd7b
#
_cell.length_a   1.000
_cell.length_b   1.000
_cell.length_c   1.000
_cell.angle_alpha   90.00
_cell.angle_beta   90.00
_cell.angle_gamma   90.00
#
_symmetry.space_group_name_H-M   'P 1'
#
loop_
_entity.id
_entity.type
_entity.pdbx_description
1 polymer ?
#
loop_
_entity_poly.entity_id
_entity_poly.type
_entity_poly.pdbx_seq_one_letter_code
_entity_poly.pdbx_strand_id
1 'polypeptide(L)'
;MKAIVGKHRLTLFLLLGLTLSFGLAACGGGGSSSTTGTATVQGSVPGTVFMAVNNDTNLEVKRVTATGSPKTFSMNVPTGASYRFYVMENEGTANSRVYPMYIGANNVFALDNNADGMTLSLGMVRPDLITGKATPENHPGLMMGQGANAMVPPSLAGIGYSLENVAQTSWGYNTIMTSGTMGWEHGTLSFDNNGLGNMNGIVRNGTSSPDRGNIPYTMSLSGMLLNPGDNTFQCVVSSDMSVMVATFTDPTGGPAMMVAQKRGTTYATNGSDMTGTWRFQRMTAGADNTTSGWAYGTMQFIFGTASITSNTTNAGVGGSGVFSFSMDANGIMAESQDASFHGVMSMDKNMIVATDTFGGNPEFWVLMRDTGAAYSIADMAGDWVMHAVSPGNTNSRGWTYGQSIVDTSGNDSFTGMMGNEGPVPSTQMTFAMNGGVMTMGGTGGGMGGGMMGGGMMGGGLVTSSFHGTMNGAKNLMVSNYTDGTGGYPFSIQVK
;
A
#
# COMPACT_ATOMS: atom_id res chain seq x y z
N MET A 1 26.73 28.41 -46.94
CA MET A 1 26.81 27.40 -48.00
C MET A 1 26.08 26.14 -47.54
N LYS A 2 25.07 25.73 -48.31
CA LYS A 2 24.41 24.44 -48.44
C LYS A 2 23.89 23.80 -47.16
N ALA A 3 22.62 23.81 -46.81
CA ALA A 3 21.37 23.36 -47.48
C ALA A 3 21.42 21.92 -47.99
N ILE A 4 20.32 21.20 -47.68
CA ILE A 4 19.80 19.96 -48.30
C ILE A 4 20.23 18.70 -47.56
N VAL A 5 19.33 17.92 -47.05
CA VAL A 5 18.38 16.88 -47.44
C VAL A 5 18.09 16.04 -46.22
N GLY A 6 16.88 15.76 -45.85
CA GLY A 6 16.11 14.62 -46.25
C GLY A 6 14.75 14.53 -45.61
N LYS A 7 13.74 14.95 -46.31
CA LYS A 7 12.42 14.34 -46.22
C LYS A 7 12.54 12.91 -46.78
N HIS A 8 12.05 11.95 -46.08
CA HIS A 8 11.54 10.61 -46.49
C HIS A 8 11.80 9.59 -45.41
N ARG A 9 10.90 9.46 -44.44
CA ARG A 9 10.61 8.22 -43.72
C ARG A 9 9.30 8.36 -42.96
N LEU A 10 8.24 8.72 -43.70
CA LEU A 10 6.89 8.63 -43.21
C LEU A 10 6.04 7.95 -44.25
N THR A 11 6.19 6.64 -44.45
CA THR A 11 5.26 5.78 -45.18
C THR A 11 5.80 4.34 -45.18
N LEU A 12 5.81 3.68 -44.01
CA LEU A 12 5.94 2.20 -43.99
C LEU A 12 5.58 1.60 -42.62
N PHE A 13 4.48 2.00 -42.02
CA PHE A 13 3.90 1.28 -40.87
C PHE A 13 2.37 1.24 -40.92
N LEU A 14 1.81 1.05 -42.08
CA LEU A 14 0.36 0.91 -42.24
C LEU A 14 0.01 -0.24 -43.18
N LEU A 15 0.70 -1.40 -43.05
CA LEU A 15 0.33 -2.63 -43.75
C LEU A 15 0.99 -3.87 -43.08
N LEU A 16 0.79 -4.08 -41.79
CA LEU A 16 1.08 -5.39 -41.16
C LEU A 16 0.15 -5.61 -39.93
N GLY A 17 -1.12 -5.45 -40.16
CA GLY A 17 -2.17 -5.63 -39.13
C GLY A 17 -3.34 -6.47 -39.60
N LEU A 18 -3.12 -7.43 -40.49
CA LEU A 18 -4.21 -8.30 -40.93
C LEU A 18 -3.66 -9.62 -41.50
N THR A 19 -3.16 -10.51 -40.66
CA THR A 19 -3.10 -11.97 -40.91
C THR A 19 -2.38 -12.66 -39.77
N LEU A 20 -3.05 -12.95 -38.67
CA LEU A 20 -2.75 -14.06 -37.75
C LEU A 20 -4.02 -14.52 -37.04
N SER A 21 -4.98 -14.91 -37.83
CA SER A 21 -6.07 -15.79 -37.39
C SER A 21 -6.00 -17.03 -38.28
N PHE A 22 -5.78 -18.15 -37.67
CA PHE A 22 -5.84 -19.55 -38.09
C PHE A 22 -4.56 -20.33 -37.80
N GLY A 23 -4.66 -21.19 -36.81
CA GLY A 23 -3.77 -22.30 -36.68
C GLY A 23 -3.38 -22.74 -35.30
N LEU A 24 -4.37 -23.19 -34.51
CA LEU A 24 -4.12 -24.14 -33.42
C LEU A 24 -5.34 -25.07 -33.32
N ALA A 25 -5.37 -26.01 -34.25
CA ALA A 25 -6.18 -27.19 -34.13
C ALA A 25 -5.28 -28.40 -33.93
N ALA A 26 -5.60 -29.18 -32.92
CA ALA A 26 -5.26 -30.57 -32.70
C ALA A 26 -3.86 -30.92 -32.12
N CYS A 27 -3.85 -31.14 -30.81
CA CYS A 27 -3.31 -32.37 -30.29
C CYS A 27 -4.17 -32.87 -29.16
N GLY A 28 -4.76 -34.05 -29.30
CA GLY A 28 -5.74 -34.62 -28.42
C GLY A 28 -5.13 -35.11 -27.12
N GLY A 29 -5.77 -34.76 -26.04
CA GLY A 29 -5.68 -35.36 -24.73
C GLY A 29 -7.03 -35.19 -24.10
N GLY A 30 -7.78 -36.27 -23.85
CA GLY A 30 -9.13 -36.27 -23.30
C GLY A 30 -9.13 -35.71 -21.87
N GLY A 31 -9.29 -34.41 -21.75
CA GLY A 31 -9.76 -33.72 -20.56
C GLY A 31 -11.14 -33.19 -20.89
N SER A 32 -12.14 -33.56 -20.09
CA SER A 32 -13.47 -32.99 -20.16
C SER A 32 -13.35 -31.47 -20.17
N SER A 33 -13.59 -30.86 -21.31
CA SER A 33 -13.80 -29.41 -21.41
C SER A 33 -15.07 -29.11 -20.63
N SER A 34 -14.94 -28.70 -19.37
CA SER A 34 -16.02 -28.01 -18.69
C SER A 34 -16.24 -26.73 -19.49
N THR A 35 -17.26 -26.71 -20.34
CA THR A 35 -17.78 -25.47 -20.89
C THR A 35 -18.20 -24.65 -19.68
N THR A 36 -17.41 -23.64 -19.33
CA THR A 36 -17.81 -22.67 -18.33
C THR A 36 -19.08 -22.01 -18.82
N GLY A 37 -20.20 -22.29 -18.14
CA GLY A 37 -21.46 -21.64 -18.40
C GLY A 37 -21.36 -20.14 -18.15
N THR A 38 -22.38 -19.40 -18.48
CA THR A 38 -22.46 -17.96 -18.22
C THR A 38 -23.82 -17.60 -17.62
N ALA A 39 -23.82 -16.71 -16.63
CA ALA A 39 -25.00 -16.03 -16.13
C ALA A 39 -25.06 -14.60 -16.68
N THR A 40 -26.27 -14.10 -16.96
CA THR A 40 -26.47 -12.70 -17.31
C THR A 40 -26.78 -11.90 -16.06
N VAL A 41 -25.97 -10.91 -15.74
CA VAL A 41 -26.22 -9.94 -14.67
C VAL A 41 -26.70 -8.64 -15.29
N GLN A 42 -27.87 -8.15 -14.86
CA GLN A 42 -28.47 -6.94 -15.42
C GLN A 42 -29.10 -6.04 -14.36
N GLY A 43 -29.26 -4.77 -14.67
CA GLY A 43 -29.89 -3.80 -13.79
C GLY A 43 -29.79 -2.38 -14.33
N SER A 44 -30.07 -1.41 -13.47
CA SER A 44 -29.87 0.01 -13.74
C SER A 44 -28.93 0.62 -12.70
N VAL A 45 -28.14 1.59 -13.12
CA VAL A 45 -27.17 2.31 -12.25
C VAL A 45 -27.22 3.80 -12.56
N PRO A 46 -27.00 4.69 -11.58
CA PRO A 46 -26.77 6.10 -11.84
C PRO A 46 -25.37 6.34 -12.44
N GLY A 47 -24.43 5.39 -12.24
CA GLY A 47 -23.06 5.47 -12.74
C GLY A 47 -22.92 5.27 -14.25
N THR A 48 -21.68 5.29 -14.73
CA THR A 48 -21.35 5.11 -16.15
C THR A 48 -20.95 3.67 -16.47
N VAL A 49 -20.44 2.93 -15.50
CA VAL A 49 -19.91 1.57 -15.70
C VAL A 49 -20.37 0.65 -14.58
N PHE A 50 -20.67 -0.59 -14.95
CA PHE A 50 -20.81 -1.70 -14.03
C PHE A 50 -19.77 -2.78 -14.37
N MET A 51 -19.10 -3.31 -13.34
CA MET A 51 -17.93 -4.16 -13.52
C MET A 51 -18.00 -5.40 -12.62
N ALA A 52 -17.52 -6.53 -13.14
CA ALA A 52 -17.32 -7.77 -12.40
C ALA A 52 -15.82 -8.08 -12.28
N VAL A 53 -15.37 -8.36 -11.07
CA VAL A 53 -14.01 -8.78 -10.75
C VAL A 53 -14.07 -10.19 -10.15
N ASN A 54 -13.28 -11.11 -10.66
CA ASN A 54 -13.15 -12.44 -10.07
C ASN A 54 -12.49 -12.32 -8.70
N ASN A 55 -13.13 -12.89 -7.69
CA ASN A 55 -12.67 -12.75 -6.30
C ASN A 55 -11.34 -13.46 -6.02
N ASP A 56 -11.10 -14.59 -6.69
CA ASP A 56 -9.93 -15.43 -6.41
C ASP A 56 -8.66 -14.91 -7.12
N THR A 57 -8.85 -14.33 -8.32
CA THR A 57 -7.73 -13.83 -9.14
C THR A 57 -7.53 -12.33 -9.03
N ASN A 58 -8.48 -11.58 -8.46
CA ASN A 58 -8.54 -10.12 -8.47
C ASN A 58 -8.52 -9.48 -9.88
N LEU A 59 -8.80 -10.26 -10.92
CA LEU A 59 -8.82 -9.77 -12.29
C LEU A 59 -10.22 -9.31 -12.69
N GLU A 60 -10.29 -8.20 -13.41
CA GLU A 60 -11.50 -7.78 -14.10
C GLU A 60 -11.90 -8.85 -15.12
N VAL A 61 -13.11 -9.37 -14.99
CA VAL A 61 -13.65 -10.39 -15.90
C VAL A 61 -14.52 -9.75 -16.94
N LYS A 62 -15.31 -8.75 -16.54
CA LYS A 62 -16.22 -8.06 -17.43
C LYS A 62 -16.49 -6.64 -16.96
N ARG A 63 -16.61 -5.75 -17.94
CA ARG A 63 -16.98 -4.35 -17.78
C ARG A 63 -18.03 -4.02 -18.82
N VAL A 64 -19.02 -3.23 -18.44
CA VAL A 64 -20.06 -2.76 -19.35
C VAL A 64 -20.42 -1.29 -19.05
N THR A 65 -20.50 -0.48 -20.11
CA THR A 65 -20.97 0.89 -20.00
C THR A 65 -22.48 0.88 -19.94
N ALA A 66 -23.05 1.47 -18.88
CA ALA A 66 -24.48 1.62 -18.74
C ALA A 66 -25.00 2.74 -19.66
N THR A 67 -26.07 2.45 -20.38
CA THR A 67 -26.65 3.35 -21.40
C THR A 67 -28.15 3.58 -21.16
N GLY A 68 -28.67 4.64 -21.74
CA GLY A 68 -30.10 4.96 -21.65
C GLY A 68 -30.47 5.98 -20.56
N SER A 69 -31.78 6.16 -20.33
CA SER A 69 -32.33 6.98 -19.26
C SER A 69 -33.62 6.32 -18.74
N PRO A 70 -33.60 5.61 -17.58
CA PRO A 70 -32.44 5.40 -16.72
C PRO A 70 -31.32 4.60 -17.40
N LYS A 71 -30.08 4.76 -16.93
CA LYS A 71 -28.94 3.99 -17.44
C LYS A 71 -29.08 2.53 -17.04
N THR A 72 -29.04 1.64 -18.01
CA THR A 72 -29.15 0.20 -17.81
C THR A 72 -27.89 -0.53 -18.27
N PHE A 73 -27.61 -1.67 -17.67
CA PHE A 73 -26.54 -2.54 -18.06
C PHE A 73 -27.01 -4.00 -18.15
N SER A 74 -26.32 -4.77 -18.96
CA SER A 74 -26.44 -6.23 -19.02
C SER A 74 -25.09 -6.81 -19.41
N MET A 75 -24.59 -7.80 -18.65
CA MET A 75 -23.33 -8.44 -18.92
C MET A 75 -23.38 -9.94 -18.64
N ASN A 76 -22.70 -10.73 -19.46
CA ASN A 76 -22.50 -12.15 -19.23
C ASN A 76 -21.23 -12.35 -18.40
N VAL A 77 -21.37 -13.09 -17.30
CA VAL A 77 -20.30 -13.42 -16.36
C VAL A 77 -20.17 -14.95 -16.31
N PRO A 78 -18.95 -15.52 -16.41
CA PRO A 78 -18.75 -16.96 -16.28
C PRO A 78 -19.34 -17.51 -14.98
N THR A 79 -19.90 -18.73 -15.02
CA THR A 79 -20.32 -19.45 -13.81
C THR A 79 -19.20 -20.31 -13.25
N GLY A 80 -19.35 -20.83 -12.03
CA GLY A 80 -18.35 -21.64 -11.35
C GLY A 80 -17.29 -20.85 -10.57
N ALA A 81 -17.48 -19.54 -10.35
CA ALA A 81 -16.56 -18.68 -9.63
C ALA A 81 -17.30 -17.68 -8.72
N SER A 82 -16.54 -17.02 -7.86
CA SER A 82 -17.01 -15.93 -7.01
C SER A 82 -16.59 -14.57 -7.56
N TYR A 83 -17.45 -13.59 -7.44
CA TYR A 83 -17.25 -12.24 -8.01
C TYR A 83 -17.55 -11.15 -7.01
N ARG A 84 -16.89 -10.03 -7.22
CA ARG A 84 -17.24 -8.72 -6.65
C ARG A 84 -17.74 -7.84 -7.78
N PHE A 85 -18.82 -7.12 -7.51
CA PHE A 85 -19.39 -6.19 -8.47
C PHE A 85 -19.17 -4.74 -8.04
N TYR A 86 -18.96 -3.86 -9.00
CA TYR A 86 -18.68 -2.45 -8.76
C TYR A 86 -19.51 -1.57 -9.68
N VAL A 87 -19.98 -0.46 -9.12
CA VAL A 87 -20.54 0.66 -9.89
C VAL A 87 -19.46 1.73 -9.97
N MET A 88 -19.23 2.27 -11.18
CA MET A 88 -18.33 3.38 -11.38
C MET A 88 -19.10 4.58 -11.89
N GLU A 89 -18.84 5.75 -11.29
CA GLU A 89 -19.34 7.03 -11.75
C GLU A 89 -18.17 7.83 -12.33
N ASN A 90 -18.44 8.59 -13.39
CA ASN A 90 -17.49 9.51 -14.01
C ASN A 90 -16.14 8.88 -14.38
N GLU A 91 -16.15 7.62 -14.83
CA GLU A 91 -14.94 6.90 -15.23
C GLU A 91 -14.07 7.73 -16.17
N GLY A 92 -12.75 7.74 -15.91
CA GLY A 92 -11.78 8.48 -16.72
C GLY A 92 -11.74 9.99 -16.47
N THR A 93 -12.44 10.49 -15.44
CA THR A 93 -12.38 11.89 -15.02
C THR A 93 -11.80 12.02 -13.62
N ALA A 94 -11.41 13.24 -13.24
CA ALA A 94 -10.95 13.54 -11.87
C ALA A 94 -12.03 13.27 -10.80
N ASN A 95 -13.29 13.17 -11.20
CA ASN A 95 -14.43 12.89 -10.34
C ASN A 95 -14.87 11.40 -10.44
N SER A 96 -13.98 10.52 -10.86
CA SER A 96 -14.27 9.10 -10.93
C SER A 96 -14.47 8.53 -9.52
N ARG A 97 -15.60 7.84 -9.32
CA ARG A 97 -15.97 7.18 -8.07
C ARG A 97 -16.31 5.74 -8.33
N VAL A 98 -15.93 4.89 -7.39
CA VAL A 98 -16.19 3.46 -7.48
C VAL A 98 -16.83 2.97 -6.20
N TYR A 99 -17.93 2.27 -6.37
CA TYR A 99 -18.73 1.73 -5.27
C TYR A 99 -18.79 0.20 -5.37
N PRO A 100 -18.18 -0.54 -4.45
CA PRO A 100 -18.39 -1.96 -4.34
C PRO A 100 -19.85 -2.23 -3.99
N MET A 101 -20.44 -3.26 -4.65
CA MET A 101 -21.81 -3.69 -4.41
C MET A 101 -21.89 -4.57 -3.17
N TYR A 102 -22.85 -4.28 -2.31
CA TYR A 102 -23.14 -5.04 -1.10
C TYR A 102 -24.60 -5.51 -1.07
N ILE A 103 -24.80 -6.73 -0.53
CA ILE A 103 -26.09 -7.22 -0.07
C ILE A 103 -25.95 -7.54 1.42
N GLY A 104 -26.51 -6.68 2.27
CA GLY A 104 -26.23 -6.73 3.71
C GLY A 104 -24.77 -6.42 4.02
N ALA A 105 -24.08 -7.36 4.67
CA ALA A 105 -22.64 -7.25 4.97
C ALA A 105 -21.74 -7.86 3.89
N ASN A 106 -22.30 -8.50 2.86
CA ASN A 106 -21.58 -9.26 1.87
C ASN A 106 -21.35 -8.48 0.58
N ASN A 107 -20.14 -8.59 0.04
CA ASN A 107 -19.73 -8.04 -1.25
C ASN A 107 -19.12 -9.08 -2.21
N VAL A 108 -19.13 -10.36 -1.82
CA VAL A 108 -18.68 -11.49 -2.66
C VAL A 108 -19.87 -12.34 -3.00
N PHE A 109 -20.06 -12.63 -4.29
CA PHE A 109 -21.22 -13.32 -4.82
C PHE A 109 -20.77 -14.54 -5.63
N ALA A 110 -21.19 -15.73 -5.22
CA ALA A 110 -20.96 -16.94 -5.99
C ALA A 110 -21.95 -17.04 -7.13
N LEU A 111 -21.43 -17.20 -8.34
CA LEU A 111 -22.18 -17.66 -9.51
C LEU A 111 -21.79 -19.13 -9.74
N ASP A 112 -22.44 -20.04 -9.02
CA ASP A 112 -22.18 -21.46 -9.18
C ASP A 112 -22.68 -21.96 -10.54
N ASN A 113 -22.43 -23.23 -10.85
CA ASN A 113 -22.86 -23.82 -12.13
C ASN A 113 -24.36 -23.89 -12.28
N ASN A 114 -25.15 -23.75 -11.19
CA ASN A 114 -26.62 -23.71 -11.28
C ASN A 114 -27.13 -22.36 -11.81
N ALA A 115 -26.25 -21.34 -11.83
CA ALA A 115 -26.57 -20.04 -12.42
C ALA A 115 -26.41 -20.02 -13.95
N ASP A 116 -25.95 -21.11 -14.57
CA ASP A 116 -25.73 -21.16 -16.02
C ASP A 116 -27.02 -20.91 -16.79
N GLY A 117 -26.97 -20.01 -17.75
CA GLY A 117 -28.12 -19.55 -18.52
C GLY A 117 -29.10 -18.66 -17.76
N MET A 118 -28.92 -18.43 -16.47
CA MET A 118 -29.81 -17.60 -15.67
C MET A 118 -29.61 -16.11 -15.93
N THR A 119 -30.70 -15.35 -15.77
CA THR A 119 -30.68 -13.90 -15.74
C THR A 119 -30.89 -13.42 -14.31
N LEU A 120 -29.88 -12.72 -13.78
CA LEU A 120 -29.88 -12.15 -12.44
C LEU A 120 -30.22 -10.67 -12.54
N SER A 121 -31.43 -10.28 -12.19
CA SER A 121 -31.87 -8.88 -12.24
C SER A 121 -31.64 -8.19 -10.88
N LEU A 122 -30.68 -7.26 -10.81
CA LEU A 122 -30.35 -6.50 -9.62
C LEU A 122 -31.33 -5.33 -9.34
N GLY A 123 -32.24 -5.01 -10.29
CA GLY A 123 -33.03 -3.80 -10.21
C GLY A 123 -32.15 -2.55 -10.31
N MET A 124 -32.45 -1.52 -9.56
CA MET A 124 -31.58 -0.34 -9.45
C MET A 124 -30.49 -0.60 -8.42
N VAL A 125 -29.24 -0.45 -8.84
CA VAL A 125 -28.07 -0.50 -7.93
C VAL A 125 -27.75 0.94 -7.53
N ARG A 126 -27.94 1.27 -6.25
CA ARG A 126 -27.83 2.62 -5.69
C ARG A 126 -26.51 2.81 -4.97
N PRO A 127 -25.61 3.65 -5.49
CA PRO A 127 -24.45 4.09 -4.73
C PRO A 127 -24.87 5.03 -3.59
N ASP A 128 -24.23 4.85 -2.46
CA ASP A 128 -24.35 5.72 -1.29
C ASP A 128 -23.00 6.42 -1.04
N LEU A 129 -22.99 7.73 -1.19
CA LEU A 129 -21.82 8.59 -1.01
C LEU A 129 -21.28 8.60 0.42
N ILE A 130 -22.15 8.34 1.40
CA ILE A 130 -21.77 8.38 2.84
C ILE A 130 -21.06 7.08 3.22
N THR A 131 -21.61 5.95 2.77
CA THR A 131 -21.06 4.63 3.11
C THR A 131 -20.05 4.11 2.08
N GLY A 132 -19.95 4.77 0.91
CA GLY A 132 -19.10 4.33 -0.20
C GLY A 132 -19.51 2.97 -0.81
N LYS A 133 -20.74 2.51 -0.56
CA LYS A 133 -21.26 1.21 -1.02
C LYS A 133 -22.35 1.40 -2.06
N ALA A 134 -22.50 0.43 -2.94
CA ALA A 134 -23.65 0.32 -3.80
C ALA A 134 -24.56 -0.82 -3.33
N THR A 135 -25.87 -0.59 -3.30
CA THR A 135 -26.84 -1.59 -2.86
C THR A 135 -27.86 -1.85 -3.98
N PRO A 136 -28.04 -3.11 -4.41
CA PRO A 136 -29.05 -3.45 -5.39
C PRO A 136 -30.46 -3.44 -4.76
N GLU A 137 -31.43 -3.05 -5.54
CA GLU A 137 -32.84 -3.06 -5.13
C GLU A 137 -33.41 -4.49 -4.99
N ASN A 138 -32.98 -5.38 -5.89
CA ASN A 138 -33.35 -6.78 -5.87
C ASN A 138 -32.15 -7.64 -5.43
N HIS A 139 -32.48 -8.70 -4.71
CA HIS A 139 -31.52 -9.72 -4.27
C HIS A 139 -31.81 -11.05 -5.01
N PRO A 140 -31.56 -11.14 -6.33
CA PRO A 140 -31.94 -12.29 -7.11
C PRO A 140 -31.07 -13.48 -6.79
N GLY A 141 -31.43 -14.30 -5.79
CA GLY A 141 -30.81 -15.61 -5.58
C GLY A 141 -29.27 -15.70 -5.70
N LEU A 142 -28.57 -14.55 -5.59
CA LEU A 142 -27.13 -14.50 -5.53
C LEU A 142 -26.72 -15.23 -4.26
N MET A 143 -26.27 -16.48 -4.42
CA MET A 143 -25.75 -17.25 -3.31
C MET A 143 -24.52 -16.57 -2.79
N MET A 144 -24.47 -16.39 -1.48
CA MET A 144 -23.28 -15.90 -0.81
C MET A 144 -22.17 -16.92 -1.02
N GLY A 145 -21.08 -16.52 -1.66
CA GLY A 145 -19.94 -17.39 -1.90
C GLY A 145 -19.44 -17.97 -0.58
N GLN A 146 -19.26 -19.26 -0.54
CA GLN A 146 -18.49 -19.91 0.53
C GLN A 146 -17.04 -19.44 0.38
N GLY A 147 -16.59 -18.70 1.32
CA GLY A 147 -15.34 -17.93 1.27
C GLY A 147 -15.59 -16.43 1.45
N ALA A 148 -16.74 -16.07 2.00
CA ALA A 148 -17.16 -14.71 2.34
C ALA A 148 -16.17 -13.91 3.23
N ASN A 149 -15.04 -14.50 3.57
CA ASN A 149 -13.92 -13.90 4.25
C ASN A 149 -12.77 -13.56 3.31
N ALA A 150 -12.88 -13.80 2.00
CA ALA A 150 -11.97 -13.21 1.03
C ALA A 150 -12.39 -11.76 0.84
N MET A 151 -11.98 -10.95 1.75
CA MET A 151 -12.35 -9.56 1.88
C MET A 151 -11.67 -8.71 0.82
N VAL A 152 -12.43 -7.82 0.17
CA VAL A 152 -11.95 -6.44 0.09
C VAL A 152 -11.57 -6.07 1.52
N PRO A 153 -10.38 -5.59 1.81
CA PRO A 153 -10.04 -5.14 3.14
C PRO A 153 -11.21 -4.36 3.72
N PRO A 154 -11.67 -4.62 4.95
CA PRO A 154 -12.78 -3.86 5.55
C PRO A 154 -12.52 -2.35 5.51
N SER A 155 -11.24 -1.97 5.52
CA SER A 155 -10.73 -0.63 5.31
C SER A 155 -10.95 -0.09 3.89
N LEU A 156 -11.04 -0.96 2.88
CA LEU A 156 -11.29 -0.58 1.48
C LEU A 156 -12.75 -0.78 1.10
N ALA A 157 -13.49 -1.55 1.89
CA ALA A 157 -14.92 -1.82 1.70
C ALA A 157 -15.75 -0.68 2.27
N GLY A 158 -15.91 0.39 1.56
CA GLY A 158 -16.79 1.50 1.97
C GLY A 158 -16.23 2.89 1.76
N ILE A 159 -14.96 2.98 1.39
CA ILE A 159 -14.37 4.23 0.96
C ILE A 159 -14.22 4.12 -0.57
N GLY A 160 -15.00 4.88 -1.30
CA GLY A 160 -14.71 5.09 -2.70
C GLY A 160 -13.41 5.89 -2.80
N TYR A 161 -12.27 5.20 -2.92
CA TYR A 161 -11.03 5.88 -3.18
C TYR A 161 -11.12 6.57 -4.54
N SER A 162 -11.02 7.86 -4.53
CA SER A 162 -10.91 8.68 -5.73
C SER A 162 -9.75 9.63 -5.58
N LEU A 163 -9.22 10.11 -6.68
CA LEU A 163 -8.21 11.17 -6.65
C LEU A 163 -8.70 12.43 -5.91
N GLU A 164 -10.01 12.69 -5.84
CA GLU A 164 -10.58 13.77 -5.05
C GLU A 164 -10.26 13.66 -3.55
N ASN A 165 -10.11 12.46 -3.03
CA ASN A 165 -9.79 12.25 -1.61
C ASN A 165 -8.39 12.73 -1.25
N VAL A 166 -7.49 12.76 -2.23
CA VAL A 166 -6.11 13.24 -2.07
C VAL A 166 -5.89 14.59 -2.73
N ALA A 167 -6.78 15.01 -3.66
CA ALA A 167 -6.71 16.30 -4.32
C ALA A 167 -6.90 17.46 -3.32
N GLN A 168 -6.28 18.59 -3.63
CA GLN A 168 -6.35 19.83 -2.83
C GLN A 168 -5.87 19.67 -1.37
N THR A 169 -5.18 18.56 -1.06
CA THR A 169 -4.58 18.34 0.24
C THR A 169 -3.07 18.46 0.12
N SER A 170 -2.42 18.96 1.16
CA SER A 170 -0.97 19.03 1.25
C SER A 170 -0.45 17.88 2.11
N TRP A 171 0.54 17.19 1.61
CA TRP A 171 1.20 16.06 2.25
C TRP A 171 2.67 16.41 2.50
N GLY A 172 3.16 16.15 3.68
CA GLY A 172 4.60 16.13 3.91
C GLY A 172 5.11 14.71 3.69
N TYR A 173 6.19 14.53 2.96
CA TYR A 173 6.73 13.20 2.71
C TYR A 173 8.19 13.09 3.14
N ASN A 174 8.56 11.88 3.54
CA ASN A 174 9.92 11.45 3.77
C ASN A 174 10.17 10.15 3.00
N THR A 175 11.31 10.05 2.33
CA THR A 175 11.74 8.90 1.54
C THR A 175 13.10 8.43 1.99
N ILE A 176 13.29 7.11 2.08
CA ILE A 176 14.60 6.47 2.27
C ILE A 176 14.95 5.65 1.05
N MET A 177 16.20 5.75 0.59
CA MET A 177 16.79 4.96 -0.49
C MET A 177 17.85 4.04 0.10
N THR A 178 17.70 2.74 -0.11
CA THR A 178 18.47 1.72 0.63
C THR A 178 19.61 1.09 -0.14
N SER A 179 19.78 1.40 -1.43
CA SER A 179 20.92 0.98 -2.23
C SER A 179 21.21 1.92 -3.40
N GLY A 180 22.28 1.70 -4.14
CA GLY A 180 22.75 2.62 -5.18
C GLY A 180 23.31 3.89 -4.54
N THR A 181 22.76 5.04 -4.88
CA THR A 181 23.01 6.28 -4.13
C THR A 181 22.11 6.31 -2.90
N MET A 182 22.54 5.60 -1.86
CA MET A 182 21.82 5.61 -0.58
C MET A 182 21.60 7.03 -0.10
N GLY A 183 20.44 7.26 0.52
CA GLY A 183 20.12 8.61 0.97
C GLY A 183 18.70 8.73 1.43
N TRP A 184 18.33 9.96 1.66
CA TRP A 184 16.96 10.34 2.00
C TRP A 184 16.52 11.55 1.17
N GLU A 185 15.23 11.68 1.05
CA GLU A 185 14.59 12.81 0.41
C GLU A 185 13.35 13.21 1.22
N HIS A 186 13.08 14.49 1.32
CA HIS A 186 11.84 14.99 1.89
C HIS A 186 11.32 16.19 1.11
N GLY A 187 10.06 16.53 1.35
CA GLY A 187 9.40 17.65 0.70
C GLY A 187 7.90 17.68 0.95
N THR A 188 7.18 18.39 0.11
CA THR A 188 5.73 18.41 0.11
C THR A 188 5.19 17.79 -1.16
N LEU A 189 4.11 17.04 -1.04
CA LEU A 189 3.38 16.45 -2.15
C LEU A 189 1.96 17.02 -2.16
N SER A 190 1.47 17.39 -3.32
CA SER A 190 0.10 17.82 -3.54
C SER A 190 -0.43 17.24 -4.82
N PHE A 191 -1.75 17.11 -4.93
CA PHE A 191 -2.43 16.62 -6.14
C PHE A 191 -3.40 17.69 -6.60
N ASP A 192 -3.46 17.90 -7.90
CA ASP A 192 -4.50 18.74 -8.51
C ASP A 192 -5.78 17.91 -8.79
N ASN A 193 -6.83 18.59 -9.26
CA ASN A 193 -8.10 17.94 -9.58
C ASN A 193 -8.04 16.99 -10.80
N ASN A 194 -6.94 17.01 -11.54
CA ASN A 194 -6.73 16.15 -12.71
C ASN A 194 -5.88 14.91 -12.35
N GLY A 195 -5.50 14.76 -11.08
CA GLY A 195 -4.64 13.67 -10.63
C GLY A 195 -3.16 13.89 -10.94
N LEU A 196 -2.76 15.12 -11.23
CA LEU A 196 -1.35 15.45 -11.38
C LEU A 196 -0.74 15.76 -10.02
N GLY A 197 0.29 15.02 -9.65
CA GLY A 197 1.06 15.24 -8.44
C GLY A 197 2.16 16.28 -8.66
N ASN A 198 2.38 17.09 -7.64
CA ASN A 198 3.47 18.07 -7.60
C ASN A 198 4.25 17.87 -6.30
N MET A 199 5.56 17.64 -6.44
CA MET A 199 6.50 17.54 -5.33
C MET A 199 7.31 18.83 -5.29
N ASN A 200 7.24 19.52 -4.16
CA ASN A 200 7.84 20.86 -4.00
C ASN A 200 8.73 20.91 -2.75
N GLY A 201 9.68 21.85 -2.76
CA GLY A 201 10.60 22.04 -1.66
C GLY A 201 11.46 20.81 -1.40
N ILE A 202 11.85 20.11 -2.45
CA ILE A 202 12.57 18.85 -2.37
C ILE A 202 13.98 19.09 -1.82
N VAL A 203 14.30 18.37 -0.76
CA VAL A 203 15.67 18.30 -0.22
C VAL A 203 16.10 16.84 -0.24
N ARG A 204 17.26 16.55 -0.85
CA ARG A 204 17.86 15.23 -0.94
C ARG A 204 19.25 15.25 -0.32
N ASN A 205 19.47 14.44 0.69
CA ASN A 205 20.75 14.38 1.42
C ASN A 205 21.26 15.77 1.84
N GLY A 206 20.38 16.62 2.36
CA GLY A 206 20.71 17.98 2.79
C GLY A 206 20.90 19.00 1.67
N THR A 207 20.68 18.63 0.42
CA THR A 207 20.82 19.54 -0.73
C THR A 207 19.47 19.76 -1.39
N SER A 208 19.12 21.03 -1.65
CA SER A 208 17.90 21.36 -2.41
C SER A 208 17.96 20.75 -3.81
N SER A 209 16.88 20.11 -4.20
CA SER A 209 16.67 19.49 -5.52
C SER A 209 15.55 20.21 -6.26
N PRO A 210 15.55 20.18 -7.60
CA PRO A 210 14.46 20.77 -8.37
C PRO A 210 13.10 20.15 -8.02
N ASP A 211 12.08 20.99 -7.96
CA ASP A 211 10.69 20.55 -7.81
C ASP A 211 10.28 19.65 -8.99
N ARG A 212 9.43 18.69 -8.72
CA ARG A 212 8.89 17.76 -9.72
C ARG A 212 7.39 18.02 -9.84
N GLY A 213 6.93 18.35 -11.01
CA GLY A 213 5.52 18.65 -11.26
C GLY A 213 4.91 17.82 -12.37
N ASN A 214 3.59 17.84 -12.43
CA ASN A 214 2.79 17.18 -13.46
C ASN A 214 3.02 15.66 -13.55
N ILE A 215 3.33 15.02 -12.41
CA ILE A 215 3.46 13.57 -12.35
C ILE A 215 2.05 12.97 -12.41
N PRO A 216 1.72 12.19 -13.44
CA PRO A 216 0.38 11.60 -13.54
C PRO A 216 0.20 10.50 -12.50
N TYR A 217 -0.91 10.54 -11.79
CA TYR A 217 -1.31 9.47 -10.88
C TYR A 217 -2.71 9.00 -11.20
N THR A 218 -2.94 7.72 -11.00
CA THR A 218 -4.26 7.11 -11.05
C THR A 218 -4.53 6.38 -9.73
N MET A 219 -5.76 6.43 -9.26
CA MET A 219 -6.16 5.69 -8.06
C MET A 219 -6.96 4.46 -8.45
N SER A 220 -6.51 3.30 -7.97
CA SER A 220 -7.24 2.05 -8.15
C SER A 220 -8.40 1.94 -7.16
N LEU A 221 -9.29 0.99 -7.41
CA LEU A 221 -10.43 0.65 -6.53
C LEU A 221 -10.02 0.24 -5.11
N SER A 222 -8.81 -0.25 -4.96
CA SER A 222 -8.26 -0.73 -3.70
C SER A 222 -7.47 0.33 -2.94
N GLY A 223 -7.57 1.61 -3.32
CA GLY A 223 -6.79 2.69 -2.69
C GLY A 223 -5.31 2.72 -3.09
N MET A 224 -4.93 1.93 -4.10
CA MET A 224 -3.59 2.00 -4.66
C MET A 224 -3.46 3.23 -5.54
N LEU A 225 -2.50 4.08 -5.24
CA LEU A 225 -2.09 5.20 -6.08
C LEU A 225 -0.97 4.71 -6.99
N LEU A 226 -1.18 4.78 -8.29
CA LEU A 226 -0.26 4.29 -9.31
C LEU A 226 0.29 5.46 -10.12
N ASN A 227 1.56 5.39 -10.47
CA ASN A 227 2.19 6.29 -11.43
C ASN A 227 2.32 5.56 -12.79
N PRO A 228 1.53 5.92 -13.82
CA PRO A 228 1.63 5.25 -15.12
C PRO A 228 3.00 5.40 -15.82
N GLY A 229 3.79 6.38 -15.41
CA GLY A 229 5.15 6.61 -15.90
C GLY A 229 6.23 5.80 -15.18
N ASP A 230 5.88 5.17 -14.06
CA ASP A 230 6.79 4.36 -13.25
C ASP A 230 6.07 3.10 -12.75
N ASN A 231 6.27 2.00 -13.42
CA ASN A 231 5.66 0.71 -13.08
C ASN A 231 6.21 0.09 -11.78
N THR A 232 7.28 0.64 -11.21
CA THR A 232 7.84 0.21 -9.92
C THR A 232 7.16 0.90 -8.75
N PHE A 233 6.51 2.04 -8.97
CA PHE A 233 5.86 2.82 -7.94
C PHE A 233 4.55 2.15 -7.50
N GLN A 234 4.52 1.66 -6.28
CA GLN A 234 3.37 1.05 -5.64
C GLN A 234 3.06 1.84 -4.36
N CYS A 235 1.91 2.46 -4.30
CA CYS A 235 1.50 3.29 -3.18
C CYS A 235 0.11 2.91 -2.69
N VAL A 236 -0.09 2.85 -1.39
CA VAL A 236 -1.40 2.68 -0.76
C VAL A 236 -1.72 3.90 0.10
N VAL A 237 -2.97 4.28 0.12
CA VAL A 237 -3.51 5.33 1.01
C VAL A 237 -4.26 4.65 2.14
N SER A 238 -4.01 5.07 3.39
CA SER A 238 -4.72 4.56 4.56
C SER A 238 -6.23 4.82 4.49
N SER A 239 -7.00 3.96 5.16
CA SER A 239 -8.48 4.05 5.16
C SER A 239 -9.02 5.39 5.68
N ASP A 240 -8.30 6.04 6.57
CA ASP A 240 -8.63 7.38 7.10
C ASP A 240 -8.07 8.53 6.24
N MET A 241 -7.43 8.21 5.10
CA MET A 241 -6.82 9.19 4.18
C MET A 241 -5.77 10.09 4.84
N SER A 242 -5.08 9.60 5.86
CA SER A 242 -4.08 10.38 6.61
C SER A 242 -2.65 10.06 6.26
N VAL A 243 -2.39 8.85 5.73
CA VAL A 243 -1.06 8.34 5.42
C VAL A 243 -1.04 7.70 4.03
N MET A 244 0.01 7.92 3.28
CA MET A 244 0.37 7.17 2.08
C MET A 244 1.69 6.46 2.33
N VAL A 245 1.77 5.21 1.91
CA VAL A 245 3.02 4.43 1.94
C VAL A 245 3.29 3.92 0.55
N ALA A 246 4.49 4.14 0.05
CA ALA A 246 4.92 3.68 -1.27
C ALA A 246 6.27 2.98 -1.21
N THR A 247 6.43 1.97 -2.07
CA THR A 247 7.72 1.40 -2.43
C THR A 247 7.92 1.52 -3.93
N PHE A 248 9.16 1.79 -4.33
CA PHE A 248 9.51 2.00 -5.74
C PHE A 248 11.03 1.84 -5.95
N THR A 249 11.44 1.86 -7.20
CA THR A 249 12.86 1.91 -7.56
C THR A 249 13.22 3.33 -8.00
N ASP A 250 13.99 4.02 -7.18
CA ASP A 250 14.50 5.35 -7.53
C ASP A 250 15.52 5.22 -8.68
N PRO A 251 15.40 5.98 -9.76
CA PRO A 251 16.30 5.88 -10.91
C PRO A 251 17.78 6.08 -10.57
N THR A 252 18.08 6.75 -9.48
CA THR A 252 19.46 7.04 -9.05
C THR A 252 19.93 6.20 -7.87
N GLY A 253 19.00 5.68 -7.07
CA GLY A 253 19.29 5.08 -5.77
C GLY A 253 18.91 3.62 -5.62
N GLY A 254 18.07 3.08 -6.50
CA GLY A 254 17.54 1.73 -6.33
C GLY A 254 16.33 1.70 -5.39
N PRO A 255 16.14 0.61 -4.61
CA PRO A 255 14.97 0.44 -3.76
C PRO A 255 14.73 1.58 -2.78
N ALA A 256 13.49 2.06 -2.74
CA ALA A 256 13.08 3.18 -1.91
C ALA A 256 11.72 2.92 -1.25
N MET A 257 11.52 3.54 -0.08
CA MET A 257 10.24 3.65 0.59
C MET A 257 9.93 5.11 0.87
N MET A 258 8.72 5.53 0.54
CA MET A 258 8.20 6.86 0.87
C MET A 258 7.02 6.71 1.82
N VAL A 259 6.97 7.57 2.82
CA VAL A 259 5.78 7.79 3.64
C VAL A 259 5.39 9.25 3.52
N ALA A 260 4.17 9.49 3.08
CA ALA A 260 3.60 10.83 3.04
C ALA A 260 2.45 10.92 4.05
N GLN A 261 2.45 12.01 4.81
CA GLN A 261 1.45 12.27 5.84
C GLN A 261 0.65 13.51 5.47
N LYS A 262 -0.67 13.40 5.55
CA LYS A 262 -1.56 14.54 5.37
C LYS A 262 -1.26 15.58 6.43
N ARG A 263 -1.06 16.82 6.00
CA ARG A 263 -0.69 17.92 6.91
C ARG A 263 -1.94 18.56 7.50
N GLY A 264 -1.86 18.87 8.78
CA GLY A 264 -2.83 19.70 9.47
C GLY A 264 -2.66 21.19 9.12
N THR A 265 -3.60 21.99 9.56
CA THR A 265 -3.60 23.44 9.31
C THR A 265 -2.84 24.23 10.38
N THR A 266 -2.64 23.65 11.57
CA THR A 266 -1.98 24.34 12.69
C THR A 266 -1.30 23.35 13.62
N TYR A 267 -0.04 23.63 13.94
CA TYR A 267 0.75 22.91 14.93
C TYR A 267 1.33 23.90 15.94
N ALA A 268 1.50 23.43 17.16
CA ALA A 268 2.03 24.25 18.24
C ALA A 268 3.55 24.36 18.16
N THR A 269 4.05 25.55 17.85
CA THR A 269 5.50 25.82 17.69
C THR A 269 6.29 25.74 19.00
N ASN A 270 5.61 25.69 20.14
CA ASN A 270 6.25 25.50 21.47
C ASN A 270 6.50 24.02 21.80
N GLY A 271 6.27 23.10 20.89
CA GLY A 271 6.51 21.67 21.07
C GLY A 271 5.44 20.94 21.90
N SER A 272 4.36 21.61 22.30
CA SER A 272 3.29 20.95 23.11
C SER A 272 2.64 19.80 22.35
N ASP A 273 2.53 19.89 21.03
CA ASP A 273 1.99 18.81 20.20
C ASP A 273 2.88 17.55 20.17
N MET A 274 4.15 17.68 20.52
CA MET A 274 5.07 16.53 20.65
C MET A 274 4.99 15.89 22.03
N THR A 275 4.54 16.60 23.06
CA THR A 275 4.59 16.14 24.46
C THR A 275 3.87 14.82 24.66
N GLY A 276 4.55 13.88 25.30
CA GLY A 276 4.03 12.54 25.61
C GLY A 276 5.06 11.43 25.32
N THR A 277 4.62 10.20 25.52
CA THR A 277 5.40 9.00 25.22
C THR A 277 5.20 8.58 23.78
N TRP A 278 6.28 8.26 23.11
CA TRP A 278 6.29 7.82 21.72
C TRP A 278 7.06 6.50 21.59
N ARG A 279 6.55 5.61 20.78
CA ARG A 279 7.26 4.40 20.35
C ARG A 279 7.88 4.67 19.00
N PHE A 280 9.15 4.35 18.85
CA PHE A 280 9.84 4.52 17.59
C PHE A 280 10.29 3.20 16.98
N GLN A 281 10.26 3.15 15.68
CA GLN A 281 10.91 2.18 14.83
C GLN A 281 11.88 2.94 13.93
N ARG A 282 13.12 2.47 13.83
CA ARG A 282 14.15 3.12 13.02
C ARG A 282 14.87 2.11 12.16
N MET A 283 15.18 2.51 10.96
CA MET A 283 16.07 1.79 10.04
C MET A 283 17.25 2.67 9.69
N THR A 284 18.45 2.10 9.67
CA THR A 284 19.68 2.72 9.15
C THR A 284 20.06 2.02 7.85
N ALA A 285 20.18 2.77 6.76
CA ALA A 285 20.55 2.25 5.45
C ALA A 285 22.04 2.44 5.20
N GLY A 286 22.83 1.41 5.46
CA GLY A 286 24.27 1.38 5.21
C GLY A 286 24.65 0.62 3.95
N ALA A 287 25.92 0.66 3.61
CA ALA A 287 26.45 -0.01 2.42
C ALA A 287 26.43 -1.55 2.55
N ASP A 288 26.47 -2.04 3.77
CA ASP A 288 26.52 -3.47 4.11
C ASP A 288 25.83 -3.73 5.45
N ASN A 289 25.86 -4.99 5.91
CA ASN A 289 25.23 -5.39 7.17
C ASN A 289 25.93 -4.83 8.42
N THR A 290 27.15 -4.32 8.31
CA THR A 290 27.87 -3.73 9.45
C THR A 290 27.51 -2.27 9.66
N THR A 291 27.08 -1.61 8.60
CA THR A 291 26.70 -0.19 8.59
C THR A 291 25.18 0.00 8.51
N SER A 292 24.44 -1.06 8.17
CA SER A 292 22.98 -1.10 8.20
C SER A 292 22.47 -1.62 9.53
N GLY A 293 21.21 -1.31 9.86
CA GLY A 293 20.61 -1.83 11.06
C GLY A 293 19.21 -1.32 11.32
N TRP A 294 18.68 -1.77 12.44
CA TRP A 294 17.40 -1.29 12.96
C TRP A 294 17.51 -0.94 14.44
N ALA A 295 16.61 -0.10 14.89
CA ALA A 295 16.39 0.14 16.29
C ALA A 295 14.89 0.33 16.57
N TYR A 296 14.49 0.01 17.80
CA TYR A 296 13.17 0.34 18.31
C TYR A 296 13.24 0.71 19.78
N GLY A 297 12.21 1.40 20.24
CA GLY A 297 12.17 1.76 21.64
C GLY A 297 11.08 2.77 21.98
N THR A 298 11.29 3.44 23.09
CA THR A 298 10.41 4.50 23.57
C THR A 298 11.18 5.80 23.79
N MET A 299 10.49 6.89 23.53
CA MET A 299 11.01 8.24 23.69
C MET A 299 9.96 9.09 24.43
N GLN A 300 10.39 9.84 25.40
CA GLN A 300 9.56 10.77 26.14
C GLN A 300 9.84 12.20 25.68
N PHE A 301 8.81 12.87 25.18
CA PHE A 301 8.89 14.28 24.82
C PHE A 301 8.29 15.18 25.91
N ILE A 302 8.97 16.26 26.21
CA ILE A 302 8.49 17.34 27.09
C ILE A 302 8.82 18.65 26.38
N PHE A 303 7.82 19.32 25.80
CA PHE A 303 7.95 20.60 25.10
C PHE A 303 9.14 20.68 24.13
N GLY A 304 9.29 19.66 23.27
CA GLY A 304 10.37 19.63 22.27
C GLY A 304 11.69 19.03 22.77
N THR A 305 11.87 18.79 24.06
CA THR A 305 12.98 17.97 24.54
C THR A 305 12.56 16.50 24.55
N ALA A 306 13.32 15.66 23.90
CA ALA A 306 13.08 14.22 23.84
C ALA A 306 14.18 13.46 24.59
N SER A 307 13.80 12.45 25.36
CA SER A 307 14.71 11.53 26.02
C SER A 307 14.39 10.11 25.62
N ILE A 308 15.35 9.36 25.11
CA ILE A 308 15.19 7.93 24.85
C ILE A 308 15.12 7.22 26.20
N THR A 309 14.01 6.54 26.46
CA THR A 309 13.76 5.81 27.70
C THR A 309 14.00 4.31 27.56
N SER A 310 13.88 3.79 26.35
CA SER A 310 14.33 2.43 25.99
C SER A 310 14.81 2.42 24.55
N ASN A 311 15.85 1.64 24.27
CA ASN A 311 16.40 1.50 22.92
C ASN A 311 17.00 0.10 22.77
N THR A 312 16.53 -0.62 21.77
CA THR A 312 17.05 -1.93 21.35
C THR A 312 17.46 -1.85 19.89
N THR A 313 18.58 -2.38 19.55
CA THR A 313 19.13 -2.38 18.19
C THR A 313 19.40 -3.82 17.75
N ASN A 314 19.67 -4.04 16.48
CA ASN A 314 20.17 -5.32 15.97
C ASN A 314 21.49 -5.78 16.64
N ALA A 315 22.24 -4.86 17.25
CA ALA A 315 23.47 -5.15 18.01
C ALA A 315 23.23 -5.30 19.52
N GLY A 316 21.99 -5.23 20.01
CA GLY A 316 21.63 -5.34 21.42
C GLY A 316 21.08 -4.03 22.01
N VAL A 317 21.34 -3.76 23.28
CA VAL A 317 20.86 -2.54 23.95
C VAL A 317 21.56 -1.32 23.36
N GLY A 318 20.75 -0.42 22.83
CA GLY A 318 21.24 0.85 22.27
C GLY A 318 21.48 1.91 23.33
N GLY A 319 22.10 3.00 22.90
CA GLY A 319 22.39 4.16 23.77
C GLY A 319 21.10 4.90 24.20
N SER A 320 21.19 5.59 25.31
CA SER A 320 20.24 6.64 25.69
C SER A 320 20.73 7.98 25.15
N GLY A 321 19.81 8.92 24.94
CA GLY A 321 20.14 10.27 24.47
C GLY A 321 19.05 11.26 24.85
N VAL A 322 19.43 12.52 24.88
CA VAL A 322 18.53 13.65 25.02
C VAL A 322 18.71 14.54 23.80
N PHE A 323 17.61 14.85 23.14
CA PHE A 323 17.56 15.62 21.90
C PHE A 323 16.66 16.83 22.08
N SER A 324 16.94 17.88 21.34
CA SER A 324 16.11 19.09 21.34
C SER A 324 15.55 19.34 19.96
N PHE A 325 14.23 19.28 19.88
CA PHE A 325 13.48 19.47 18.64
C PHE A 325 12.69 20.77 18.65
N SER A 326 12.58 21.38 17.50
CA SER A 326 11.64 22.45 17.22
C SER A 326 10.59 21.94 16.24
N MET A 327 9.40 22.55 16.29
CA MET A 327 8.33 22.31 15.33
C MET A 327 7.84 23.62 14.77
N ASP A 328 7.67 23.70 13.46
CA ASP A 328 7.05 24.86 12.81
C ASP A 328 5.51 24.76 12.81
N ALA A 329 4.83 25.84 12.40
CA ALA A 329 3.38 25.88 12.30
C ALA A 329 2.80 24.91 11.25
N ASN A 330 3.64 24.32 10.41
CA ASN A 330 3.26 23.36 9.38
C ASN A 330 3.48 21.90 9.83
N GLY A 331 3.92 21.67 11.07
CA GLY A 331 4.23 20.33 11.58
C GLY A 331 5.56 19.77 11.12
N ILE A 332 6.45 20.61 10.61
CA ILE A 332 7.82 20.21 10.28
C ILE A 332 8.65 20.27 11.54
N MET A 333 9.32 19.19 11.83
CA MET A 333 10.16 18.98 13.00
C MET A 333 11.63 18.95 12.59
N ALA A 334 12.45 19.71 13.32
CA ALA A 334 13.90 19.77 13.12
C ALA A 334 14.61 19.56 14.46
N GLU A 335 15.76 18.90 14.43
CA GLU A 335 16.63 18.78 15.59
C GLU A 335 17.61 19.96 15.68
N SER A 336 17.82 20.49 16.87
CA SER A 336 18.62 21.71 17.04
C SER A 336 20.13 21.51 16.81
N GLN A 337 20.61 20.28 16.93
CA GLN A 337 22.05 19.94 16.79
C GLN A 337 22.34 19.08 15.57
N ASP A 338 21.30 18.63 14.87
CA ASP A 338 21.43 17.85 13.65
C ASP A 338 20.60 18.46 12.51
N ALA A 339 21.28 19.12 11.60
CA ALA A 339 20.65 19.76 10.45
C ALA A 339 20.15 18.76 9.40
N SER A 340 20.52 17.47 9.52
CA SER A 340 20.03 16.42 8.62
C SER A 340 18.67 15.87 9.04
N PHE A 341 18.28 16.04 10.30
CA PHE A 341 17.00 15.55 10.79
C PHE A 341 15.85 16.38 10.22
N HIS A 342 14.92 15.71 9.58
CA HIS A 342 13.67 16.29 9.08
C HIS A 342 12.50 15.38 9.40
N GLY A 343 11.63 15.83 10.29
CA GLY A 343 10.41 15.12 10.66
C GLY A 343 9.14 15.82 10.14
N VAL A 344 8.11 15.05 9.88
CA VAL A 344 6.76 15.52 9.58
C VAL A 344 5.80 14.91 10.58
N MET A 345 4.98 15.74 11.22
CA MET A 345 3.91 15.29 12.12
C MET A 345 2.60 15.13 11.35
N SER A 346 1.89 14.04 11.60
CA SER A 346 0.56 13.80 11.05
C SER A 346 -0.47 14.81 11.54
N MET A 347 -1.56 14.97 10.77
CA MET A 347 -2.64 15.90 11.09
C MET A 347 -3.29 15.61 12.44
N ASP A 348 -3.41 14.34 12.82
CA ASP A 348 -3.96 13.89 14.12
C ASP A 348 -2.94 13.96 15.28
N LYS A 349 -1.69 14.36 14.97
CA LYS A 349 -0.58 14.52 15.92
C LYS A 349 -0.18 13.23 16.64
N ASN A 350 -0.45 12.08 16.05
CA ASN A 350 -0.17 10.78 16.64
C ASN A 350 0.95 9.99 15.93
N MET A 351 1.48 10.54 14.84
CA MET A 351 2.58 9.95 14.10
C MET A 351 3.59 11.01 13.66
N ILE A 352 4.86 10.68 13.73
CA ILE A 352 5.95 11.45 13.12
C ILE A 352 6.73 10.49 12.23
N VAL A 353 6.99 10.91 10.98
CA VAL A 353 7.94 10.25 10.10
C VAL A 353 9.09 11.18 9.86
N ALA A 354 10.30 10.67 9.99
CA ALA A 354 11.50 11.50 9.81
C ALA A 354 12.58 10.78 9.03
N THR A 355 13.42 11.57 8.40
CA THR A 355 14.70 11.18 7.81
C THR A 355 15.83 11.89 8.51
N ASP A 356 17.01 11.23 8.52
CA ASP A 356 18.18 11.70 9.19
C ASP A 356 19.45 11.13 8.54
N THR A 357 20.64 11.60 8.99
CA THR A 357 21.93 11.03 8.64
C THR A 357 22.76 10.83 9.91
N PHE A 358 22.93 9.61 10.34
CA PHE A 358 23.74 9.29 11.50
C PHE A 358 25.00 8.50 11.11
N GLY A 359 26.16 9.00 11.50
CA GLY A 359 27.45 8.36 11.17
C GLY A 359 27.71 8.27 9.66
N GLY A 360 27.12 9.14 8.86
CA GLY A 360 27.20 9.13 7.40
C GLY A 360 26.22 8.19 6.70
N ASN A 361 25.38 7.47 7.45
CA ASN A 361 24.35 6.57 6.91
C ASN A 361 22.98 7.21 7.02
N PRO A 362 22.14 7.11 5.97
CA PRO A 362 20.75 7.56 6.01
C PRO A 362 19.93 6.77 7.02
N GLU A 363 19.09 7.46 7.74
CA GLU A 363 18.13 6.88 8.68
C GLU A 363 16.70 7.23 8.33
N PHE A 364 15.79 6.31 8.65
CA PHE A 364 14.37 6.49 8.51
C PHE A 364 13.67 6.13 9.81
N TRP A 365 12.87 7.06 10.33
CA TRP A 365 12.21 6.95 11.62
C TRP A 365 10.70 7.01 11.44
N VAL A 366 10.01 6.14 12.16
CA VAL A 366 8.56 6.26 12.39
C VAL A 366 8.33 6.24 13.88
N LEU A 367 7.76 7.32 14.39
CA LEU A 367 7.35 7.45 15.78
C LEU A 367 5.83 7.43 15.85
N MET A 368 5.28 6.63 16.73
CA MET A 368 3.84 6.55 17.03
C MET A 368 3.61 6.94 18.47
N ARG A 369 2.67 7.85 18.70
CA ARG A 369 2.29 8.26 20.04
C ARG A 369 1.72 7.08 20.82
N ASP A 370 2.22 6.85 22.00
CA ASP A 370 1.60 5.92 22.94
C ASP A 370 0.38 6.61 23.58
N THR A 371 -0.78 6.28 23.09
CA THR A 371 -2.05 6.85 23.55
C THR A 371 -2.61 6.13 24.79
N GLY A 372 -1.91 5.10 25.28
CA GLY A 372 -2.44 4.22 26.33
C GLY A 372 -3.60 3.34 25.85
N ALA A 373 -3.82 3.24 24.55
CA ALA A 373 -4.87 2.38 23.99
C ALA A 373 -4.64 0.91 24.38
N ALA A 374 -5.72 0.22 24.70
CA ALA A 374 -5.65 -1.22 24.86
C ALA A 374 -5.54 -1.91 23.50
N TYR A 375 -4.55 -2.79 23.37
CA TYR A 375 -4.32 -3.58 22.16
C TYR A 375 -4.47 -5.06 22.47
N SER A 376 -5.03 -5.78 21.50
CA SER A 376 -5.16 -7.22 21.51
C SER A 376 -4.75 -7.78 20.17
N ILE A 377 -4.51 -9.09 20.10
CA ILE A 377 -4.21 -9.76 18.82
C ILE A 377 -5.36 -9.60 17.81
N ALA A 378 -6.60 -9.54 18.28
CA ALA A 378 -7.77 -9.34 17.43
C ALA A 378 -7.80 -7.97 16.73
N ASP A 379 -7.08 -6.97 17.24
CA ASP A 379 -6.95 -5.65 16.61
C ASP A 379 -6.10 -5.70 15.33
N MET A 380 -5.24 -6.71 15.23
CA MET A 380 -4.46 -6.98 14.02
C MET A 380 -5.31 -7.66 12.94
N ALA A 381 -6.40 -8.34 13.32
CA ALA A 381 -7.19 -9.10 12.36
C ALA A 381 -7.73 -8.23 11.25
N GLY A 382 -7.66 -8.73 10.03
CA GLY A 382 -8.10 -8.08 8.81
C GLY A 382 -7.04 -8.10 7.71
N ASP A 383 -7.36 -7.36 6.65
CA ASP A 383 -6.51 -7.26 5.48
C ASP A 383 -5.66 -6.00 5.56
N TRP A 384 -4.39 -6.17 5.25
CA TRP A 384 -3.38 -5.11 5.27
C TRP A 384 -2.65 -5.08 3.94
N VAL A 385 -2.22 -3.91 3.52
CA VAL A 385 -1.25 -3.77 2.44
C VAL A 385 0.10 -3.50 3.08
N MET A 386 1.06 -4.39 2.82
CA MET A 386 2.41 -4.29 3.35
C MET A 386 3.33 -3.67 2.31
N HIS A 387 4.14 -2.73 2.75
CA HIS A 387 5.29 -2.20 2.05
C HIS A 387 6.53 -2.44 2.89
N ALA A 388 7.60 -2.92 2.28
CA ALA A 388 8.86 -3.14 2.98
C ALA A 388 10.05 -2.75 2.12
N VAL A 389 11.13 -2.29 2.77
CA VAL A 389 12.45 -2.11 2.17
C VAL A 389 13.50 -2.77 3.06
N SER A 390 14.58 -3.25 2.45
CA SER A 390 15.69 -3.87 3.18
C SER A 390 17.03 -3.27 2.75
N PRO A 391 17.75 -2.61 3.63
CA PRO A 391 19.16 -2.30 3.46
C PRO A 391 20.05 -3.49 3.88
N GLY A 392 21.35 -3.39 3.65
CA GLY A 392 22.32 -4.35 4.19
C GLY A 392 22.86 -5.31 3.14
N ASN A 393 22.70 -6.60 3.33
CA ASN A 393 23.25 -7.61 2.40
C ASN A 393 22.73 -7.41 0.97
N THR A 394 23.61 -7.53 -0.01
CA THR A 394 23.27 -7.34 -1.43
C THR A 394 22.16 -8.28 -1.91
N ASN A 395 22.06 -9.48 -1.35
CA ASN A 395 21.04 -10.47 -1.71
C ASN A 395 19.65 -10.18 -1.12
N SER A 396 19.57 -9.34 -0.09
CA SER A 396 18.30 -8.96 0.57
C SER A 396 17.89 -7.51 0.29
N ARG A 397 18.73 -6.74 -0.43
CA ARG A 397 18.39 -5.37 -0.81
C ARG A 397 17.23 -5.35 -1.79
N GLY A 398 16.24 -4.58 -1.46
CA GLY A 398 15.10 -4.46 -2.34
C GLY A 398 13.92 -3.78 -1.67
N TRP A 399 12.84 -3.72 -2.41
CA TRP A 399 11.54 -3.39 -1.88
C TRP A 399 10.57 -4.56 -2.14
N THR A 400 9.57 -4.64 -1.29
CA THR A 400 8.48 -5.60 -1.44
C THR A 400 7.17 -4.92 -1.08
N TYR A 401 6.10 -5.26 -1.79
CA TYR A 401 4.74 -4.92 -1.40
C TYR A 401 3.81 -6.10 -1.66
N GLY A 402 2.66 -6.11 -0.99
CA GLY A 402 1.64 -7.12 -1.19
C GLY A 402 0.59 -7.09 -0.10
N GLN A 403 -0.30 -8.07 -0.14
CA GLN A 403 -1.37 -8.20 0.82
C GLN A 403 -0.94 -9.10 1.98
N SER A 404 -1.26 -8.68 3.20
CA SER A 404 -1.10 -9.43 4.45
C SER A 404 -2.49 -9.59 5.06
N ILE A 405 -2.87 -10.83 5.36
CA ILE A 405 -4.17 -11.17 5.92
C ILE A 405 -3.94 -11.79 7.29
N VAL A 406 -4.30 -11.06 8.34
CA VAL A 406 -4.13 -11.50 9.72
C VAL A 406 -5.46 -12.03 10.26
N ASP A 407 -5.47 -13.25 10.78
CA ASP A 407 -6.65 -13.82 11.46
C ASP A 407 -6.74 -13.34 12.92
N THR A 408 -7.85 -13.65 13.59
CA THR A 408 -8.09 -13.28 14.99
C THR A 408 -7.16 -13.96 16.00
N SER A 409 -6.40 -14.96 15.56
CA SER A 409 -5.38 -15.67 16.36
C SER A 409 -3.99 -15.11 16.13
N GLY A 410 -3.84 -14.13 15.20
CA GLY A 410 -2.58 -13.53 14.85
C GLY A 410 -1.79 -14.29 13.78
N ASN A 411 -2.39 -15.27 13.11
CA ASN A 411 -1.76 -15.89 11.95
C ASN A 411 -1.88 -14.94 10.76
N ASP A 412 -0.76 -14.62 10.18
CA ASP A 412 -0.63 -13.75 9.02
C ASP A 412 -0.28 -14.57 7.78
N SER A 413 -1.00 -14.33 6.71
CA SER A 413 -0.79 -14.94 5.40
C SER A 413 -0.48 -13.87 4.37
N PHE A 414 0.73 -13.90 3.82
CA PHE A 414 1.15 -12.98 2.77
C PHE A 414 0.79 -13.53 1.39
N THR A 415 0.07 -12.72 0.61
CA THR A 415 -0.39 -13.09 -0.73
C THR A 415 -0.11 -11.98 -1.74
N GLY A 416 0.04 -12.34 -3.02
CA GLY A 416 0.28 -11.36 -4.07
C GLY A 416 1.54 -10.51 -3.86
N MET A 417 2.51 -11.05 -3.16
CA MET A 417 3.75 -10.34 -2.83
C MET A 417 4.58 -10.13 -4.08
N MET A 418 4.98 -8.89 -4.31
CA MET A 418 5.83 -8.46 -5.41
C MET A 418 7.06 -7.74 -4.85
N GLY A 419 8.20 -7.99 -5.44
CA GLY A 419 9.44 -7.28 -5.13
C GLY A 419 10.06 -6.69 -6.38
N ASN A 420 11.14 -5.95 -6.21
CA ASN A 420 11.90 -5.38 -7.33
C ASN A 420 12.45 -6.44 -8.33
N GLU A 421 12.56 -7.69 -7.91
CA GLU A 421 13.01 -8.82 -8.75
C GLU A 421 11.85 -9.69 -9.26
N GLY A 422 10.60 -9.33 -8.95
CA GLY A 422 9.40 -10.05 -9.37
C GLY A 422 8.58 -10.63 -8.21
N PRO A 423 7.73 -11.64 -8.48
CA PRO A 423 6.88 -12.23 -7.46
C PRO A 423 7.68 -12.87 -6.32
N VAL A 424 7.23 -12.61 -5.09
CA VAL A 424 7.80 -13.19 -3.87
C VAL A 424 6.88 -14.33 -3.40
N PRO A 425 7.42 -15.49 -3.00
CA PRO A 425 6.63 -16.60 -2.49
C PRO A 425 5.76 -16.21 -1.30
N SER A 426 4.54 -16.75 -1.25
CA SER A 426 3.65 -16.60 -0.10
C SER A 426 4.26 -17.24 1.13
N THR A 427 4.15 -16.56 2.27
CA THR A 427 4.62 -17.04 3.57
C THR A 427 3.53 -16.90 4.61
N GLN A 428 3.68 -17.63 5.71
CA GLN A 428 2.81 -17.50 6.88
C GLN A 428 3.65 -17.18 8.10
N MET A 429 3.12 -16.33 8.96
CA MET A 429 3.73 -15.95 10.23
C MET A 429 2.68 -15.99 11.33
N THR A 430 3.11 -16.08 12.57
CA THR A 430 2.20 -15.92 13.71
C THR A 430 2.72 -14.80 14.59
N PHE A 431 1.86 -13.84 14.87
CA PHE A 431 2.18 -12.70 15.72
C PHE A 431 1.59 -12.86 17.12
N ALA A 432 2.26 -12.25 18.08
CA ALA A 432 1.72 -11.98 19.41
C ALA A 432 1.70 -10.47 19.64
N MET A 433 0.72 -10.00 20.40
CA MET A 433 0.55 -8.58 20.74
C MET A 433 0.57 -8.40 22.25
N ASN A 434 1.39 -7.48 22.72
CA ASN A 434 1.44 -7.08 24.13
C ASN A 434 1.56 -5.55 24.23
N GLY A 435 0.51 -4.89 24.72
CA GLY A 435 0.50 -3.45 24.94
C GLY A 435 0.84 -2.62 23.70
N GLY A 436 0.40 -3.03 22.49
CA GLY A 436 0.69 -2.36 21.22
C GLY A 436 2.06 -2.67 20.63
N VAL A 437 2.81 -3.56 21.25
CA VAL A 437 4.06 -4.11 20.72
C VAL A 437 3.79 -5.47 20.10
N MET A 438 4.19 -5.67 18.85
CA MET A 438 4.09 -6.92 18.14
C MET A 438 5.41 -7.69 18.22
N THR A 439 5.30 -8.98 18.43
CA THR A 439 6.42 -9.92 18.38
C THR A 439 6.03 -11.13 17.55
N MET A 440 6.98 -11.87 17.01
CA MET A 440 6.65 -13.15 16.40
C MET A 440 6.48 -14.20 17.49
N GLY A 441 5.32 -14.87 17.47
CA GLY A 441 5.04 -16.03 18.31
C GLY A 441 5.80 -17.25 17.77
N GLY A 442 6.83 -17.66 18.50
CA GLY A 442 7.54 -18.92 18.24
C GLY A 442 7.12 -19.96 19.24
N THR A 443 6.10 -20.77 18.97
CA THR A 443 5.96 -22.07 19.63
C THR A 443 6.06 -23.15 18.56
N GLY A 444 7.28 -23.67 18.39
CA GLY A 444 7.55 -25.05 18.08
C GLY A 444 6.73 -25.66 16.92
N GLY A 445 7.17 -25.46 15.76
CA GLY A 445 6.94 -26.30 14.61
C GLY A 445 8.08 -26.01 13.65
N GLY A 446 9.08 -26.86 13.63
CA GLY A 446 10.22 -26.68 12.73
C GLY A 446 9.69 -26.41 11.34
N MET A 447 9.78 -25.20 10.87
CA MET A 447 9.68 -24.90 9.46
C MET A 447 10.90 -25.59 8.83
N GLY A 448 10.66 -26.83 8.37
CA GLY A 448 11.62 -27.58 7.58
C GLY A 448 12.08 -26.70 6.45
N GLY A 449 13.39 -26.60 6.30
CA GLY A 449 14.04 -25.80 5.27
C GLY A 449 13.51 -26.16 3.90
N GLY A 450 12.52 -25.40 3.45
CA GLY A 450 12.03 -25.38 2.08
C GLY A 450 12.61 -24.16 1.43
N MET A 451 13.45 -24.38 0.44
CA MET A 451 14.11 -23.42 -0.42
C MET A 451 13.27 -22.18 -0.68
N MET A 452 13.66 -21.05 -0.11
CA MET A 452 13.22 -19.75 -0.55
C MET A 452 14.34 -19.12 -1.37
N GLY A 453 14.19 -19.20 -2.68
CA GLY A 453 15.10 -18.52 -3.58
C GLY A 453 14.77 -17.04 -3.66
N GLY A 454 15.78 -16.21 -3.52
CA GLY A 454 15.93 -14.87 -4.03
C GLY A 454 14.77 -13.89 -3.80
N GLY A 455 14.60 -13.40 -2.59
CA GLY A 455 13.70 -12.28 -2.29
C GLY A 455 13.84 -11.88 -0.82
N MET A 456 13.43 -10.69 -0.44
CA MET A 456 13.52 -10.14 0.94
C MET A 456 13.02 -11.07 2.05
N MET A 457 12.21 -12.08 1.70
CA MET A 457 11.71 -13.11 2.60
C MET A 457 12.45 -14.45 2.47
N GLY A 458 13.54 -14.50 1.68
CA GLY A 458 14.21 -15.77 1.30
C GLY A 458 15.12 -16.39 2.35
N GLY A 459 15.40 -15.72 3.44
CA GLY A 459 16.09 -16.27 4.59
C GLY A 459 15.12 -16.58 5.71
N GLY A 460 15.27 -17.72 6.38
CA GLY A 460 14.47 -18.05 7.57
C GLY A 460 14.51 -16.88 8.55
N LEU A 461 13.33 -16.43 9.01
CA LEU A 461 13.23 -15.33 9.97
C LEU A 461 13.91 -15.71 11.27
N VAL A 462 14.76 -14.84 11.78
CA VAL A 462 15.22 -14.91 13.16
C VAL A 462 14.08 -14.36 14.02
N THR A 463 13.17 -15.26 14.44
CA THR A 463 11.93 -14.92 15.15
C THR A 463 12.14 -14.03 16.38
N SER A 464 13.29 -14.14 17.02
CA SER A 464 13.66 -13.33 18.19
C SER A 464 13.97 -11.86 17.86
N SER A 465 14.15 -11.50 16.60
CA SER A 465 14.51 -10.14 16.19
C SER A 465 13.31 -9.30 15.72
N PHE A 466 12.14 -9.92 15.46
CA PHE A 466 10.97 -9.19 14.98
C PHE A 466 10.38 -8.30 16.08
N HIS A 467 10.21 -7.05 15.77
CA HIS A 467 9.58 -6.08 16.64
C HIS A 467 8.72 -5.12 15.82
N GLY A 468 7.46 -4.97 16.22
CA GLY A 468 6.56 -4.06 15.56
C GLY A 468 5.72 -3.24 16.56
N THR A 469 5.14 -2.18 16.06
CA THR A 469 4.20 -1.33 16.83
C THR A 469 2.97 -1.03 15.97
N MET A 470 1.82 -0.88 16.64
CA MET A 470 0.57 -0.48 16.04
C MET A 470 0.18 0.92 16.54
N ASN A 471 -0.37 1.75 15.66
CA ASN A 471 -0.88 3.07 16.04
C ASN A 471 -2.18 2.98 16.85
N GLY A 472 -2.56 4.08 17.52
CA GLY A 472 -3.77 4.13 18.35
C GLY A 472 -5.08 3.94 17.57
N ALA A 473 -5.10 4.29 16.29
CA ALA A 473 -6.24 4.08 15.39
C ALA A 473 -6.35 2.63 14.87
N LYS A 474 -5.33 1.79 15.12
CA LYS A 474 -5.28 0.36 14.72
C LYS A 474 -5.37 0.12 13.21
N ASN A 475 -4.92 1.08 12.42
CA ASN A 475 -4.92 1.05 10.95
C ASN A 475 -3.52 1.17 10.33
N LEU A 476 -2.49 1.25 11.17
CA LEU A 476 -1.10 1.29 10.75
C LEU A 476 -0.23 0.44 11.68
N MET A 477 0.61 -0.41 11.10
CA MET A 477 1.63 -1.19 11.80
C MET A 477 2.99 -0.90 11.19
N VAL A 478 4.00 -0.75 12.03
CA VAL A 478 5.40 -0.58 11.59
C VAL A 478 6.25 -1.61 12.29
N SER A 479 7.11 -2.29 11.53
CA SER A 479 8.00 -3.30 12.10
C SER A 479 9.39 -3.30 11.49
N ASN A 480 10.33 -3.83 12.24
CA ASN A 480 11.67 -4.15 11.78
C ASN A 480 12.10 -5.52 12.31
N TYR A 481 13.06 -6.14 11.64
CA TYR A 481 13.60 -7.43 12.02
C TYR A 481 14.93 -7.71 11.32
N THR A 482 15.59 -8.79 11.71
CA THR A 482 16.74 -9.35 10.96
C THR A 482 16.24 -10.59 10.23
N ASP A 483 16.40 -10.62 8.92
CA ASP A 483 16.08 -11.82 8.14
C ASP A 483 17.21 -12.88 8.23
N GLY A 484 16.93 -14.09 7.72
CA GLY A 484 17.90 -15.20 7.76
C GLY A 484 19.11 -15.01 6.86
N THR A 485 19.17 -13.98 6.04
CA THR A 485 20.31 -13.61 5.20
C THR A 485 21.15 -12.49 5.82
N GLY A 486 20.73 -11.98 6.99
CA GLY A 486 21.36 -10.86 7.68
C GLY A 486 20.94 -9.51 7.13
N GLY A 487 19.88 -9.42 6.35
CA GLY A 487 19.24 -8.16 5.96
C GLY A 487 18.40 -7.60 7.11
N TYR A 488 18.07 -6.32 7.00
CA TYR A 488 17.34 -5.56 8.01
C TYR A 488 16.05 -4.96 7.46
N PRO A 489 15.05 -5.79 7.13
CA PRO A 489 13.78 -5.29 6.61
C PRO A 489 13.08 -4.35 7.57
N PHE A 490 12.54 -3.30 7.01
CA PHE A 490 11.67 -2.34 7.64
C PHE A 490 10.34 -2.34 6.88
N SER A 491 9.26 -2.60 7.56
CA SER A 491 7.95 -2.69 6.93
C SER A 491 6.91 -1.77 7.56
N ILE A 492 6.01 -1.30 6.72
CA ILE A 492 4.80 -0.57 7.11
C ILE A 492 3.61 -1.29 6.50
N GLN A 493 2.64 -1.59 7.33
CA GLN A 493 1.38 -2.19 6.92
C GLN A 493 0.25 -1.20 7.15
N VAL A 494 -0.59 -1.04 6.16
CA VAL A 494 -1.72 -0.10 6.14
C VAL A 494 -3.02 -0.89 5.96
N LYS A 495 -4.01 -0.57 6.83
CA LYS A 495 -5.33 -1.21 6.82
C LYS A 495 -6.34 -0.35 6.11
#